data_0d556cf19816c37506aa1defca977eff
#
_entry.id   0d556cf19816c37506aa1defca977eff
#
_cell.length_a   1.000
_cell.length_b   1.000
_cell.length_c   1.000
_cell.angle_alpha   90.00
_cell.angle_beta   90.00
_cell.angle_gamma   90.00
#
_symmetry.space_group_name_H-M   'P 1'
#
loop_
_entity.id
_entity.type
_entity.pdbx_description
1 polymer ?
#
loop_
_entity_poly.entity_id
_entity_poly.type
_entity_poly.pdbx_seq_one_letter_code
_entity_poly.pdbx_strand_id
1 'polypeptide(L)'
;MSGYIYCITNSKYKIDDIYKLGYTAAKMTIDEVHDLQTDYLNHQKALGYDSADGHDRSAAMGAYQMMEVKAVAQSMGFDTSKTLFNKETQDKMADYYLNIAGYQQWKAGKISDQQFNDALAIQFASIKKASGKGAHDGDGMNNAYGNIMPLLKQLRE
;
A
#
# COMPACT_ATOMS: atom_id res chain seq x y z
N MET A 1 6.10 13.85 15.14
CA MET A 1 5.12 13.95 14.04
C MET A 1 5.72 13.23 12.85
N SER A 2 5.48 11.94 12.80
CA SER A 2 6.06 11.04 11.81
C SER A 2 5.25 11.12 10.51
N GLY A 3 5.96 11.25 9.43
CA GLY A 3 5.48 11.46 8.10
C GLY A 3 4.54 10.38 7.58
N TYR A 4 3.34 10.77 7.31
CA TYR A 4 2.36 10.02 6.54
C TYR A 4 2.51 10.31 5.04
N ILE A 5 3.74 10.27 4.58
CA ILE A 5 4.05 10.61 3.21
C ILE A 5 5.11 9.66 2.71
N TYR A 6 4.71 8.60 2.16
CA TYR A 6 5.47 7.81 1.22
C TYR A 6 4.48 7.22 0.26
N CYS A 7 4.49 7.60 -0.87
CA CYS A 7 5.16 7.23 -2.05
C CYS A 7 4.75 8.02 -3.24
N ILE A 8 5.65 8.65 -3.74
CA ILE A 8 5.83 8.74 -5.16
C ILE A 8 7.34 8.54 -5.32
N THR A 9 7.77 7.31 -5.38
CA THR A 9 9.19 6.97 -5.43
C THR A 9 9.76 7.00 -6.82
N ASN A 10 9.26 7.85 -7.70
CA ASN A 10 9.99 8.12 -8.93
C ASN A 10 10.36 9.58 -9.04
N SER A 11 11.51 9.85 -8.65
CA SER A 11 12.52 10.90 -8.63
C SER A 11 12.38 12.15 -9.54
N LYS A 12 11.22 12.47 -10.10
CA LYS A 12 11.02 13.70 -10.88
C LYS A 12 10.25 14.80 -10.15
N TYR A 13 9.66 14.51 -9.00
CA TYR A 13 9.04 15.50 -8.14
C TYR A 13 10.02 15.93 -7.05
N LYS A 14 10.08 17.23 -6.78
CA LYS A 14 10.84 17.74 -5.64
C LYS A 14 10.23 17.19 -4.36
N ILE A 15 11.06 16.84 -3.39
CA ILE A 15 10.65 16.32 -2.08
C ILE A 15 9.55 17.19 -1.44
N ASP A 16 9.61 18.50 -1.61
CA ASP A 16 8.61 19.44 -1.09
C ASP A 16 7.21 19.27 -1.71
N ASP A 17 7.12 18.86 -2.97
CA ASP A 17 5.84 18.64 -3.66
C ASP A 17 5.22 17.32 -3.20
N ILE A 18 6.04 16.31 -2.94
CA ILE A 18 5.63 15.03 -2.36
C ILE A 18 5.09 15.25 -0.94
N TYR A 19 5.76 16.04 -0.12
CA TYR A 19 5.31 16.39 1.24
C TYR A 19 3.96 17.11 1.23
N LYS A 20 3.76 18.05 0.35
CA LYS A 20 2.48 18.76 0.19
C LYS A 20 1.35 17.82 -0.23
N LEU A 21 1.58 16.93 -1.19
CA LEU A 21 0.59 15.97 -1.68
C LEU A 21 0.10 15.02 -0.57
N GLY A 22 1.00 14.45 0.24
CA GLY A 22 0.59 13.54 1.30
C GLY A 22 -0.18 14.21 2.43
N TYR A 23 0.24 15.38 2.89
CA TYR A 23 -0.50 16.16 3.88
C TYR A 23 -1.87 16.60 3.34
N THR A 24 -1.94 16.90 2.07
CA THR A 24 -3.18 17.24 1.37
C THR A 24 -4.09 16.02 1.24
N ALA A 25 -3.55 14.87 0.86
CA ALA A 25 -4.33 13.63 0.70
C ALA A 25 -5.04 13.20 2.00
N ALA A 26 -4.44 13.41 3.17
CA ALA A 26 -5.08 13.12 4.46
C ALA A 26 -6.30 14.00 4.79
N LYS A 27 -6.52 15.07 4.03
CA LYS A 27 -7.68 15.97 4.14
C LYS A 27 -8.65 15.81 2.98
N MET A 28 -8.32 14.99 2.00
CA MET A 28 -9.15 14.66 0.84
C MET A 28 -10.14 13.55 1.19
N THR A 29 -11.27 13.55 0.52
CA THR A 29 -12.16 12.39 0.49
C THR A 29 -11.51 11.24 -0.28
N ILE A 30 -12.03 10.04 -0.11
CA ILE A 30 -11.56 8.86 -0.85
C ILE A 30 -11.69 9.07 -2.38
N ASP A 31 -12.77 9.71 -2.83
CA ASP A 31 -12.96 10.03 -4.25
C ASP A 31 -11.89 10.99 -4.76
N GLU A 32 -11.58 12.05 -4.02
CA GLU A 32 -10.52 13.00 -4.38
C GLU A 32 -9.13 12.35 -4.41
N VAL A 33 -8.86 11.42 -3.49
CA VAL A 33 -7.60 10.63 -3.50
C VAL A 33 -7.54 9.71 -4.71
N HIS A 34 -8.66 9.08 -5.09
CA HIS A 34 -8.73 8.25 -6.30
C HIS A 34 -8.46 9.06 -7.57
N ASP A 35 -9.05 10.25 -7.68
CA ASP A 35 -8.81 11.14 -8.81
C ASP A 35 -7.33 11.55 -8.89
N LEU A 36 -6.73 11.86 -7.74
CA LEU A 36 -5.29 12.16 -7.65
C LEU A 36 -4.42 10.96 -8.07
N GLN A 37 -4.78 9.73 -7.65
CA GLN A 37 -4.08 8.51 -8.10
C GLN A 37 -4.17 8.33 -9.62
N THR A 38 -5.35 8.57 -10.18
CA THR A 38 -5.62 8.46 -11.62
C THR A 38 -4.82 9.49 -12.41
N ASP A 39 -4.85 10.75 -11.99
CA ASP A 39 -4.09 11.83 -12.62
C ASP A 39 -2.59 11.55 -12.58
N TYR A 40 -2.11 11.02 -11.47
CA TYR A 40 -0.71 10.66 -11.34
C TYR A 40 -0.28 9.52 -12.26
N LEU A 41 -1.09 8.46 -12.38
CA LEU A 41 -0.84 7.37 -13.32
C LEU A 41 -0.85 7.84 -14.77
N ASN A 42 -1.78 8.73 -15.12
CA ASN A 42 -1.86 9.34 -16.45
C ASN A 42 -0.63 10.21 -16.75
N HIS A 43 -0.15 10.95 -15.75
CA HIS A 43 1.06 11.75 -15.89
C HIS A 43 2.30 10.87 -16.10
N GLN A 44 2.44 9.77 -15.35
CA GLN A 44 3.53 8.81 -15.57
C GLN A 44 3.49 8.22 -16.98
N LYS A 45 2.30 7.85 -17.46
CA LYS A 45 2.10 7.37 -18.84
C LYS A 45 2.55 8.40 -19.86
N ALA A 46 2.17 9.65 -19.70
CA ALA A 46 2.56 10.75 -20.59
C ALA A 46 4.07 10.99 -20.62
N LEU A 47 4.79 10.61 -19.54
CA LEU A 47 6.25 10.65 -19.45
C LEU A 47 6.94 9.39 -20.03
N GLY A 48 6.19 8.44 -20.57
CA GLY A 48 6.71 7.23 -21.17
C GLY A 48 6.97 6.08 -20.17
N TYR A 49 6.46 6.18 -18.94
CA TYR A 49 6.45 5.07 -17.97
C TYR A 49 5.21 4.22 -18.24
N ASP A 50 5.25 3.38 -19.24
CA ASP A 50 4.12 2.56 -19.62
C ASP A 50 4.63 1.25 -20.25
N SER A 51 5.02 0.31 -19.41
CA SER A 51 5.26 -1.05 -19.90
C SER A 51 3.96 -1.67 -20.41
N ALA A 52 4.06 -2.63 -21.31
CA ALA A 52 2.91 -3.30 -21.93
C ALA A 52 1.99 -3.96 -20.88
N ASP A 53 2.52 -4.29 -19.71
CA ASP A 53 1.84 -4.89 -18.56
C ASP A 53 1.54 -3.88 -17.43
N GLY A 54 1.91 -2.60 -17.59
CA GLY A 54 1.60 -1.52 -16.64
C GLY A 54 2.39 -1.54 -15.33
N HIS A 55 3.40 -2.41 -15.20
CA HIS A 55 4.14 -2.60 -13.95
C HIS A 55 5.14 -1.49 -13.60
N ASP A 56 5.46 -0.60 -14.51
CA ASP A 56 6.39 0.51 -14.30
C ASP A 56 5.71 1.81 -13.83
N ARG A 57 4.43 1.74 -13.46
CA ARG A 57 3.68 2.86 -12.89
C ARG A 57 3.17 2.53 -11.50
N SER A 58 3.20 3.52 -10.61
CA SER A 58 2.68 3.38 -9.26
C SER A 58 2.01 4.67 -8.79
N ALA A 59 0.86 4.54 -8.16
CA ALA A 59 0.16 5.61 -7.47
C ALA A 59 -0.12 5.24 -6.01
N ALA A 60 0.77 4.49 -5.39
CA ALA A 60 0.65 4.12 -3.97
C ALA A 60 0.60 5.37 -3.08
N MET A 61 -0.36 5.45 -2.17
CA MET A 61 -0.58 6.62 -1.30
C MET A 61 -0.77 6.25 0.16
N GLY A 62 -0.46 7.20 1.02
CA GLY A 62 -0.64 7.10 2.46
C GLY A 62 0.46 6.30 3.17
N ALA A 63 0.28 6.16 4.49
CA ALA A 63 1.25 5.50 5.37
C ALA A 63 1.48 4.02 5.02
N TYR A 64 0.49 3.38 4.41
CA TYR A 64 0.49 1.95 4.08
C TYR A 64 0.66 1.68 2.58
N GLN A 65 0.94 2.72 1.78
CA GLN A 65 1.25 2.57 0.35
C GLN A 65 0.12 1.90 -0.46
N MET A 66 -1.09 2.37 -0.26
CA MET A 66 -2.29 1.79 -0.87
C MET A 66 -2.44 2.20 -2.34
N MET A 67 -2.57 1.22 -3.22
CA MET A 67 -2.71 1.43 -4.67
C MET A 67 -4.15 1.72 -5.10
N GLU A 68 -5.12 1.01 -4.53
CA GLU A 68 -6.54 1.02 -4.96
C GLU A 68 -7.45 1.55 -3.85
N VAL A 69 -7.18 2.77 -3.40
CA VAL A 69 -7.84 3.35 -2.23
C VAL A 69 -9.37 3.30 -2.34
N LYS A 70 -9.95 3.69 -3.49
CA LYS A 70 -11.41 3.73 -3.67
C LYS A 70 -12.03 2.33 -3.68
N ALA A 71 -11.44 1.38 -4.39
CA ALA A 71 -11.98 0.01 -4.47
C ALA A 71 -11.98 -0.67 -3.10
N VAL A 72 -10.92 -0.49 -2.33
CA VAL A 72 -10.83 -1.02 -0.95
C VAL A 72 -11.86 -0.35 -0.04
N ALA A 73 -11.97 0.96 -0.07
CA ALA A 73 -12.95 1.70 0.73
C ALA A 73 -14.40 1.27 0.42
N GLN A 74 -14.73 1.07 -0.85
CA GLN A 74 -16.03 0.55 -1.27
C GLN A 74 -16.28 -0.87 -0.74
N SER A 75 -15.27 -1.75 -0.80
CA SER A 75 -15.37 -3.11 -0.25
C SER A 75 -15.59 -3.12 1.26
N MET A 76 -15.16 -2.07 1.95
CA MET A 76 -15.39 -1.85 3.38
C MET A 76 -16.73 -1.16 3.69
N GLY A 77 -17.51 -0.75 2.68
CA GLY A 77 -18.79 -0.06 2.83
C GLY A 77 -18.67 1.42 3.18
N PHE A 78 -17.51 2.06 2.92
CA PHE A 78 -17.37 3.50 3.13
C PHE A 78 -18.10 4.30 2.06
N ASP A 79 -18.70 5.42 2.46
CA ASP A 79 -19.15 6.48 1.54
C ASP A 79 -17.91 7.25 1.06
N THR A 80 -17.43 6.91 -0.14
CA THR A 80 -16.17 7.44 -0.67
C THR A 80 -16.20 8.94 -0.95
N SER A 81 -17.39 9.50 -1.13
CA SER A 81 -17.58 10.94 -1.37
C SER A 81 -17.51 11.79 -0.09
N LYS A 82 -17.60 11.16 1.10
CA LYS A 82 -17.61 11.83 2.40
C LYS A 82 -16.50 11.38 3.33
N THR A 83 -16.04 10.15 3.19
CA THR A 83 -14.98 9.59 4.04
C THR A 83 -13.64 10.21 3.68
N LEU A 84 -12.98 10.84 4.66
CA LEU A 84 -11.63 11.39 4.47
C LEU A 84 -10.58 10.28 4.52
N PHE A 85 -9.54 10.39 3.69
CA PHE A 85 -8.37 9.52 3.69
C PHE A 85 -7.40 9.89 4.83
N ASN A 86 -7.93 10.14 6.02
CA ASN A 86 -7.17 10.51 7.21
C ASN A 86 -6.53 9.27 7.86
N LYS A 87 -5.77 9.50 8.94
CA LYS A 87 -5.09 8.42 9.66
C LYS A 87 -6.04 7.28 10.07
N GLU A 88 -7.18 7.62 10.65
CA GLU A 88 -8.14 6.62 11.13
C GLU A 88 -8.66 5.74 10.00
N THR A 89 -8.99 6.34 8.86
CA THR A 89 -9.43 5.61 7.66
C THR A 89 -8.32 4.72 7.11
N GLN A 90 -7.10 5.24 7.01
CA GLN A 90 -5.94 4.46 6.56
C GLN A 90 -5.65 3.27 7.48
N ASP A 91 -5.71 3.47 8.80
CA ASP A 91 -5.53 2.38 9.77
C ASP A 91 -6.59 1.27 9.58
N LYS A 92 -7.86 1.64 9.43
CA LYS A 92 -8.94 0.68 9.14
C LYS A 92 -8.74 -0.07 7.82
N MET A 93 -8.26 0.62 6.79
CA MET A 93 -7.93 0.00 5.52
C MET A 93 -6.74 -0.95 5.65
N ALA A 94 -5.73 -0.62 6.44
CA ALA A 94 -4.61 -1.52 6.73
C ALA A 94 -5.08 -2.78 7.46
N ASP A 95 -5.97 -2.66 8.45
CA ASP A 95 -6.59 -3.80 9.14
C ASP A 95 -7.38 -4.68 8.17
N TYR A 96 -8.06 -4.09 7.19
CA TYR A 96 -8.72 -4.82 6.13
C TYR A 96 -7.74 -5.65 5.30
N TYR A 97 -6.59 -5.09 4.90
CA TYR A 97 -5.54 -5.84 4.21
C TYR A 97 -4.95 -6.97 5.07
N LEU A 98 -4.75 -6.75 6.37
CA LEU A 98 -4.31 -7.80 7.30
C LEU A 98 -5.32 -8.95 7.35
N ASN A 99 -6.62 -8.64 7.36
CA ASN A 99 -7.68 -9.65 7.36
C ASN A 99 -7.74 -10.44 6.04
N ILE A 100 -7.56 -9.78 4.89
CA ILE A 100 -7.43 -10.44 3.58
C ILE A 100 -6.22 -11.39 3.57
N ALA A 101 -5.10 -10.98 4.15
CA ALA A 101 -3.91 -11.82 4.27
C ALA A 101 -4.08 -13.01 5.23
N GLY A 102 -5.19 -13.08 5.95
CA GLY A 102 -5.51 -14.20 6.83
C GLY A 102 -5.14 -14.01 8.30
N TYR A 103 -5.11 -12.77 8.79
CA TYR A 103 -4.73 -12.46 10.17
C TYR A 103 -5.52 -13.28 11.20
N GLN A 104 -6.84 -13.40 11.05
CA GLN A 104 -7.67 -14.16 12.01
C GLN A 104 -7.36 -15.67 11.96
N GLN A 105 -7.11 -16.22 10.77
CA GLN A 105 -6.72 -17.62 10.59
C GLN A 105 -5.34 -17.87 11.20
N TRP A 106 -4.42 -16.95 11.01
CA TRP A 106 -3.09 -17.01 11.59
C TRP A 106 -3.16 -16.95 13.13
N LYS A 107 -3.90 -16.00 13.71
CA LYS A 107 -4.10 -15.91 15.16
C LYS A 107 -4.75 -17.19 15.74
N ALA A 108 -5.66 -17.78 15.02
CA ALA A 108 -6.31 -19.03 15.40
C ALA A 108 -5.43 -20.29 15.17
N GLY A 109 -4.20 -20.13 14.69
CA GLY A 109 -3.30 -21.25 14.41
C GLY A 109 -3.68 -22.09 13.19
N LYS A 110 -4.63 -21.61 12.35
CA LYS A 110 -5.12 -22.35 11.17
C LYS A 110 -4.18 -22.23 9.96
N ILE A 111 -3.35 -21.21 9.93
CA ILE A 111 -2.27 -21.05 8.95
C ILE A 111 -0.96 -20.76 9.67
N SER A 112 0.15 -21.14 9.04
CA SER A 112 1.50 -20.95 9.58
C SER A 112 1.97 -19.50 9.48
N ASP A 113 3.03 -19.15 10.21
CA ASP A 113 3.71 -17.84 10.09
C ASP A 113 4.19 -17.60 8.66
N GLN A 114 4.70 -18.63 7.99
CA GLN A 114 5.14 -18.55 6.60
C GLN A 114 3.98 -18.22 5.66
N GLN A 115 2.86 -18.92 5.79
CA GLN A 115 1.67 -18.68 4.95
C GLN A 115 1.15 -17.25 5.14
N PHE A 116 1.06 -16.78 6.38
CA PHE A 116 0.62 -15.43 6.67
C PHE A 116 1.63 -14.37 6.18
N ASN A 117 2.94 -14.59 6.41
CA ASN A 117 4.00 -13.72 5.89
C ASN A 117 3.95 -13.60 4.36
N ASP A 118 3.80 -14.71 3.66
CA ASP A 118 3.78 -14.73 2.19
C ASP A 118 2.51 -14.04 1.64
N ALA A 119 1.37 -14.16 2.33
CA ALA A 119 0.16 -13.42 2.01
C ALA A 119 0.31 -11.92 2.26
N LEU A 120 0.98 -11.50 3.34
CA LEU A 120 1.31 -10.09 3.59
C LEU A 120 2.25 -9.54 2.53
N ALA A 121 3.23 -10.30 2.06
CA ALA A 121 4.17 -9.89 1.03
C ALA A 121 3.47 -9.59 -0.32
N ILE A 122 2.32 -10.20 -0.59
CA ILE A 122 1.49 -9.88 -1.76
C ILE A 122 0.81 -8.51 -1.59
N GLN A 123 0.37 -8.19 -0.39
CA GLN A 123 -0.32 -6.92 -0.10
C GLN A 123 0.67 -5.75 0.04
N PHE A 124 1.85 -6.01 0.58
CA PHE A 124 2.84 -5.00 0.93
C PHE A 124 4.19 -5.32 0.27
N ALA A 125 4.47 -4.66 -0.84
CA ALA A 125 5.64 -4.92 -1.68
C ALA A 125 6.99 -4.81 -0.94
N SER A 126 7.05 -4.08 0.17
CA SER A 126 8.26 -3.96 1.00
C SER A 126 8.56 -5.18 1.87
N ILE A 127 7.61 -6.13 2.00
CA ILE A 127 7.76 -7.33 2.82
C ILE A 127 8.32 -8.46 1.97
N LYS A 128 9.35 -9.14 2.49
CA LYS A 128 9.88 -10.37 1.90
C LYS A 128 8.99 -11.57 2.23
N LYS A 129 8.78 -12.44 1.25
CA LYS A 129 8.30 -13.80 1.50
C LYS A 129 9.28 -14.57 2.38
N ALA A 130 8.85 -15.66 2.95
CA ALA A 130 9.70 -16.57 3.72
C ALA A 130 10.90 -17.10 2.90
N SER A 131 10.78 -17.15 1.57
CA SER A 131 11.88 -17.47 0.65
C SER A 131 12.99 -16.42 0.59
N GLY A 132 12.80 -15.25 1.20
CA GLY A 132 13.73 -14.11 1.16
C GLY A 132 13.58 -13.19 -0.05
N LYS A 133 12.66 -13.49 -0.98
CA LYS A 133 12.34 -12.67 -2.16
C LYS A 133 11.05 -11.88 -1.94
N GLY A 134 10.91 -10.73 -2.59
CA GLY A 134 9.66 -9.99 -2.65
C GLY A 134 8.62 -10.70 -3.53
N ALA A 135 7.34 -10.40 -3.30
CA ALA A 135 6.27 -10.88 -4.17
C ALA A 135 6.28 -10.18 -5.53
N HIS A 136 6.81 -8.96 -5.55
CA HIS A 136 6.86 -8.06 -6.71
C HIS A 136 8.29 -7.78 -7.20
N ASP A 137 9.28 -8.57 -6.74
CA ASP A 137 10.66 -8.42 -7.19
C ASP A 137 10.75 -8.69 -8.71
N GLY A 138 11.37 -7.76 -9.44
CA GLY A 138 11.57 -7.87 -10.88
C GLY A 138 10.56 -7.08 -11.72
N ASP A 139 9.61 -6.39 -11.10
CA ASP A 139 8.69 -5.47 -11.79
C ASP A 139 9.34 -4.10 -12.13
N GLY A 140 10.60 -3.91 -11.80
CA GLY A 140 11.37 -2.67 -12.03
C GLY A 140 11.10 -1.55 -11.04
N MET A 141 10.16 -1.72 -10.11
CA MET A 141 9.74 -0.69 -9.17
C MET A 141 9.91 -1.08 -7.72
N ASN A 142 9.66 -2.33 -7.39
CA ASN A 142 9.61 -2.81 -6.02
C ASN A 142 10.82 -3.67 -5.67
N ASN A 143 11.41 -3.39 -4.51
CA ASN A 143 12.44 -4.22 -3.90
C ASN A 143 12.03 -4.49 -2.46
N ALA A 144 11.68 -5.72 -2.14
CA ALA A 144 11.37 -6.11 -0.77
C ALA A 144 12.62 -6.09 0.10
N TYR A 145 12.53 -5.51 1.27
CA TYR A 145 13.63 -5.43 2.26
C TYR A 145 13.19 -5.86 3.67
N GLY A 146 11.90 -5.79 3.98
CA GLY A 146 11.37 -6.11 5.30
C GLY A 146 11.25 -7.61 5.55
N ASN A 147 11.96 -8.14 6.56
CA ASN A 147 11.75 -9.50 7.05
C ASN A 147 10.96 -9.45 8.36
N ILE A 148 9.70 -9.87 8.33
CA ILE A 148 8.80 -9.86 9.48
C ILE A 148 8.66 -11.22 10.18
N MET A 149 9.28 -12.27 9.66
CA MET A 149 9.20 -13.62 10.26
C MET A 149 9.61 -13.67 11.74
N PRO A 150 10.67 -12.96 12.19
CA PRO A 150 11.01 -12.91 13.62
C PRO A 150 9.90 -12.28 14.46
N LEU A 151 9.26 -11.22 13.97
CA LEU A 151 8.16 -10.54 14.64
C LEU A 151 6.92 -11.45 14.76
N LEU A 152 6.56 -12.17 13.70
CA LEU A 152 5.42 -13.10 13.72
C LEU A 152 5.60 -14.19 14.76
N LYS A 153 6.81 -14.72 14.91
CA LYS A 153 7.13 -15.71 15.96
C LYS A 153 6.92 -15.13 17.36
N GLN A 154 7.40 -13.92 17.62
CA GLN A 154 7.22 -13.25 18.92
C GLN A 154 5.74 -12.97 19.25
N LEU A 155 4.93 -12.66 18.24
CA LEU A 155 3.50 -12.36 18.45
C LEU A 155 2.63 -13.60 18.68
N ARG A 156 3.19 -14.80 18.49
CA ARG A 156 2.53 -16.10 18.79
C ARG A 156 2.83 -16.62 20.18
N GLU A 157 3.94 -16.22 20.77
CA GLU A 157 4.33 -16.58 22.15
C GLU A 157 3.48 -15.83 23.19
#